data_a78de441ea6f48ca0bcac5754af640f2
#
_entry.id   a78de441ea6f48ca0bcac5754af640f2
#
_cell.length_a   1.000
_cell.length_b   1.000
_cell.length_c   1.000
_cell.angle_alpha   90.00
_cell.angle_beta   90.00
_cell.angle_gamma   90.00
#
_symmetry.space_group_name_H-M   'P 1'
#
loop_
_entity.id
_entity.type
_entity.pdbx_description
1 polymer ?
#
loop_
_entity_poly.entity_id
_entity_poly.type
_entity_poly.pdbx_seq_one_letter_code
_entity_poly.pdbx_strand_id
1 'polypeptide(L)'
;SPKEILTFVKENDVKFIRLTFCDMQGNLKNIAIMPDELPKAFSHGILLDAAGFSDCYQDLLLIPDISTLSVLPWRPKSGRVVRFFCNIKNLDGSPYAGELRYTLQSYIQELYTKGYSCEFGTRSEFYLFDCDELGKPTKIPHDHAGYLDVAPLDKCENVRREICLSLEEMGLHPQRSCHKYGYGQNEIDFKCSEPVTAADNMVHYKNVVKTIASQNGLYASFMPKPLSGTYGSALTIVISLKYNGKNIFEIKNNQISPEGASFIAGVLAHAPEMTVFLNPIVNSYTRLRHRGAPNHINWSFENRNPLIRVHKFTDGLAKIDIRSADCCCNPYISFRLLLSAGIDGMKKNLTLSENMLVTAEEKQFAALPATLRKAYEIAKTSAFIQENLPEEIRRNFYQNIEKQLALYDVAEDKALFEEQQYFLSE
;
A
#
# COMPACT_ATOMS: atom_id res chain seq x y z
N SER A 1 -11.11 24.05 -9.33
CA SER A 1 -12.12 23.90 -10.40
C SER A 1 -11.45 23.47 -11.72
N PRO A 2 -12.14 22.82 -12.66
CA PRO A 2 -11.61 22.50 -13.99
C PRO A 2 -11.00 23.71 -14.70
N LYS A 3 -11.63 24.89 -14.57
CA LYS A 3 -11.14 26.13 -15.18
C LYS A 3 -9.76 26.56 -14.65
N GLU A 4 -9.56 26.47 -13.34
CA GLU A 4 -8.27 26.78 -12.70
C GLU A 4 -7.17 25.81 -13.17
N ILE A 5 -7.51 24.52 -13.31
CA ILE A 5 -6.58 23.52 -13.81
C ILE A 5 -6.17 23.81 -15.27
N LEU A 6 -7.12 24.17 -16.14
CA LEU A 6 -6.83 24.54 -17.53
C LEU A 6 -5.93 25.78 -17.61
N THR A 7 -6.16 26.76 -16.73
CA THR A 7 -5.29 27.94 -16.63
C THR A 7 -3.89 27.54 -16.17
N PHE A 8 -3.77 26.72 -15.12
CA PHE A 8 -2.51 26.20 -14.63
C PHE A 8 -1.72 25.47 -15.73
N VAL A 9 -2.37 24.57 -16.46
CA VAL A 9 -1.76 23.79 -17.57
C VAL A 9 -1.15 24.71 -18.62
N LYS A 10 -1.87 25.78 -18.99
CA LYS A 10 -1.42 26.76 -19.97
C LYS A 10 -0.26 27.62 -19.45
N GLU A 11 -0.38 28.16 -18.24
CA GLU A 11 0.62 29.07 -17.66
C GLU A 11 1.93 28.35 -17.27
N ASN A 12 1.89 27.05 -17.02
CA ASN A 12 3.05 26.25 -16.59
C ASN A 12 3.69 25.45 -17.72
N ASP A 13 3.40 25.73 -18.98
CA ASP A 13 3.96 25.04 -20.17
C ASP A 13 3.84 23.51 -20.08
N VAL A 14 2.67 23.03 -19.63
CA VAL A 14 2.41 21.59 -19.56
C VAL A 14 2.21 21.05 -20.98
N LYS A 15 2.94 20.00 -21.34
CA LYS A 15 2.88 19.36 -22.69
C LYS A 15 2.32 17.95 -22.66
N PHE A 16 2.39 17.27 -21.53
CA PHE A 16 1.85 15.92 -21.36
C PHE A 16 1.08 15.83 -20.07
N ILE A 17 -0.06 15.14 -20.12
CA ILE A 17 -0.92 14.89 -18.97
C ILE A 17 -1.08 13.39 -18.85
N ARG A 18 -0.63 12.83 -17.70
CA ARG A 18 -0.80 11.42 -17.42
C ARG A 18 -2.08 11.18 -16.64
N LEU A 19 -2.96 10.40 -17.21
CA LEU A 19 -4.16 9.87 -16.58
C LEU A 19 -3.78 8.54 -15.94
N THR A 20 -3.65 8.51 -14.62
CA THR A 20 -3.14 7.35 -13.88
C THR A 20 -4.25 6.62 -13.16
N PHE A 21 -4.10 5.32 -13.04
CA PHE A 21 -4.96 4.43 -12.29
C PHE A 21 -4.15 3.25 -11.75
N CYS A 22 -4.76 2.43 -10.92
CA CYS A 22 -4.10 1.28 -10.30
C CYS A 22 -4.69 -0.02 -10.85
N ASP A 23 -3.84 -0.98 -11.21
CA ASP A 23 -4.28 -2.33 -11.53
C ASP A 23 -4.57 -3.16 -10.25
N MET A 24 -5.07 -4.39 -10.43
CA MET A 24 -5.43 -5.28 -9.33
C MET A 24 -4.25 -5.62 -8.42
N GLN A 25 -3.03 -5.63 -8.96
CA GLN A 25 -1.78 -5.93 -8.25
C GLN A 25 -1.20 -4.72 -7.50
N GLY A 26 -1.83 -3.55 -7.57
CA GLY A 26 -1.32 -2.34 -6.93
C GLY A 26 -0.27 -1.60 -7.77
N ASN A 27 -0.15 -1.89 -9.06
CA ASN A 27 0.79 -1.21 -9.94
C ASN A 27 0.15 0.01 -10.61
N LEU A 28 0.93 1.07 -10.74
CA LEU A 28 0.52 2.28 -11.42
C LEU A 28 0.46 2.04 -12.94
N LYS A 29 -0.67 2.35 -13.54
CA LYS A 29 -0.89 2.37 -14.99
C LYS A 29 -1.23 3.79 -15.44
N ASN A 30 -1.01 4.11 -16.71
CA ASN A 30 -1.40 5.42 -17.25
C ASN A 30 -1.66 5.41 -18.75
N ILE A 31 -2.46 6.39 -19.17
CA ILE A 31 -2.55 6.87 -20.54
C ILE A 31 -2.07 8.32 -20.54
N ALA A 32 -1.27 8.72 -21.52
CA ALA A 32 -0.87 10.10 -21.69
C ALA A 32 -1.79 10.78 -22.73
N ILE A 33 -2.27 11.99 -22.40
CA ILE A 33 -3.03 12.84 -23.31
C ILE A 33 -2.31 14.18 -23.51
N MET A 34 -2.62 14.84 -24.63
CA MET A 34 -2.17 16.21 -24.89
C MET A 34 -3.06 17.21 -24.14
N PRO A 35 -2.57 18.41 -23.80
CA PRO A 35 -3.34 19.41 -23.05
C PRO A 35 -4.69 19.77 -23.65
N ASP A 36 -4.81 19.78 -24.98
CA ASP A 36 -6.05 20.11 -25.69
C ASP A 36 -7.17 19.07 -25.48
N GLU A 37 -6.83 17.84 -25.09
CA GLU A 37 -7.78 16.78 -24.75
C GLU A 37 -8.29 16.86 -23.30
N LEU A 38 -7.68 17.68 -22.45
CA LEU A 38 -8.03 17.74 -21.03
C LEU A 38 -9.48 18.21 -20.77
N PRO A 39 -10.03 19.21 -21.49
CA PRO A 39 -11.43 19.58 -21.33
C PRO A 39 -12.40 18.42 -21.60
N LYS A 40 -12.11 17.61 -22.64
CA LYS A 40 -12.88 16.41 -22.96
C LYS A 40 -12.72 15.35 -21.86
N ALA A 41 -11.51 15.16 -21.35
CA ALA A 41 -11.26 14.23 -20.27
C ALA A 41 -12.09 14.55 -19.01
N PHE A 42 -12.25 15.83 -18.66
CA PHE A 42 -13.09 16.26 -17.53
C PHE A 42 -14.59 16.10 -17.79
N SER A 43 -15.06 16.32 -19.01
CA SER A 43 -16.49 16.32 -19.32
C SER A 43 -17.04 14.96 -19.71
N HIS A 44 -16.27 14.16 -20.47
CA HIS A 44 -16.72 12.90 -21.07
C HIS A 44 -15.83 11.71 -20.70
N GLY A 45 -14.65 11.98 -20.14
CA GLY A 45 -13.63 10.95 -19.90
C GLY A 45 -12.84 10.59 -21.16
N ILE A 46 -11.83 9.75 -20.95
CA ILE A 46 -10.99 9.16 -22.00
C ILE A 46 -11.26 7.68 -22.06
N LEU A 47 -11.48 7.17 -23.28
CA LEU A 47 -11.75 5.75 -23.51
C LEU A 47 -10.56 4.89 -23.05
N LEU A 48 -10.85 3.81 -22.35
CA LEU A 48 -9.90 2.84 -21.83
C LEU A 48 -10.32 1.44 -22.26
N ASP A 49 -9.46 0.74 -23.01
CA ASP A 49 -9.59 -0.68 -23.25
C ASP A 49 -9.17 -1.44 -21.97
N ALA A 50 -10.14 -2.06 -21.32
CA ALA A 50 -9.90 -2.77 -20.07
C ALA A 50 -9.30 -4.17 -20.27
N ALA A 51 -9.30 -4.75 -21.46
CA ALA A 51 -8.80 -6.10 -21.73
C ALA A 51 -7.32 -6.27 -21.39
N GLY A 52 -6.53 -5.17 -21.40
CA GLY A 52 -5.11 -5.20 -21.10
C GLY A 52 -4.76 -5.27 -19.61
N PHE A 53 -5.70 -5.06 -18.68
CA PHE A 53 -5.42 -5.04 -17.23
C PHE A 53 -6.47 -5.72 -16.36
N SER A 54 -7.58 -6.14 -16.92
CA SER A 54 -8.62 -6.94 -16.27
C SER A 54 -9.19 -7.96 -17.26
N ASP A 55 -9.87 -8.97 -16.76
CA ASP A 55 -10.62 -9.91 -17.63
C ASP A 55 -11.95 -9.29 -18.14
N CYS A 56 -12.03 -7.96 -18.17
CA CYS A 56 -13.15 -7.18 -18.70
C CYS A 56 -12.91 -6.87 -20.18
N TYR A 57 -13.79 -7.33 -21.05
CA TYR A 57 -13.71 -7.12 -22.50
C TYR A 57 -14.59 -5.98 -22.97
N GLN A 58 -14.84 -5.00 -22.11
CA GLN A 58 -15.63 -3.81 -22.45
C GLN A 58 -14.78 -2.54 -22.38
N ASP A 59 -15.17 -1.55 -23.15
CA ASP A 59 -14.62 -0.21 -23.04
C ASP A 59 -15.08 0.46 -21.75
N LEU A 60 -14.17 1.16 -21.09
CA LEU A 60 -14.41 1.93 -19.89
C LEU A 60 -13.98 3.39 -20.10
N LEU A 61 -14.28 4.26 -19.15
CA LEU A 61 -13.90 5.67 -19.16
C LEU A 61 -12.97 5.99 -18.00
N LEU A 62 -11.86 6.66 -18.28
CA LEU A 62 -11.01 7.31 -17.29
C LEU A 62 -11.50 8.75 -17.06
N ILE A 63 -11.92 9.07 -15.84
CA ILE A 63 -12.35 10.40 -15.43
C ILE A 63 -11.30 10.96 -14.45
N PRO A 64 -10.54 12.00 -14.81
CA PRO A 64 -9.53 12.57 -13.94
C PRO A 64 -10.16 13.16 -12.65
N ASP A 65 -9.57 12.84 -11.52
CA ASP A 65 -9.88 13.50 -10.25
C ASP A 65 -9.04 14.78 -10.15
N ILE A 66 -9.69 15.92 -10.28
CA ILE A 66 -9.04 17.25 -10.32
C ILE A 66 -8.26 17.57 -9.04
N SER A 67 -8.66 16.97 -7.90
CA SER A 67 -7.98 17.20 -6.61
C SER A 67 -6.59 16.56 -6.55
N THR A 68 -6.28 15.66 -7.48
CA THR A 68 -5.05 14.86 -7.48
C THR A 68 -3.98 15.36 -8.44
N LEU A 69 -4.15 16.56 -9.02
CA LEU A 69 -3.13 17.17 -9.89
C LEU A 69 -1.76 17.19 -9.20
N SER A 70 -0.75 16.66 -9.87
CA SER A 70 0.62 16.69 -9.39
C SER A 70 1.59 16.85 -10.56
N VAL A 71 2.65 17.66 -10.34
CA VAL A 71 3.74 17.81 -11.30
C VAL A 71 4.73 16.68 -11.09
N LEU A 72 5.35 16.17 -12.17
CA LEU A 72 6.41 15.16 -12.09
C LEU A 72 7.79 15.85 -12.09
N PRO A 73 8.47 15.99 -10.91
CA PRO A 73 9.66 16.84 -10.76
C PRO A 73 10.88 16.33 -11.52
N TRP A 74 10.98 15.04 -11.80
CA TRP A 74 12.08 14.46 -12.58
C TRP A 74 11.96 14.66 -14.09
N ARG A 75 10.94 15.37 -14.55
CA ARG A 75 10.76 15.77 -15.93
C ARG A 75 11.25 17.20 -16.16
N PRO A 76 11.67 17.57 -17.38
CA PRO A 76 12.14 18.93 -17.66
C PRO A 76 11.14 20.01 -17.25
N LYS A 77 11.63 21.16 -16.82
CA LYS A 77 10.79 22.31 -16.45
C LYS A 77 10.12 22.95 -17.66
N SER A 78 10.74 22.88 -18.84
CA SER A 78 10.12 23.21 -20.12
C SER A 78 9.43 21.99 -20.68
N GLY A 79 8.16 22.12 -21.09
CA GLY A 79 7.35 20.99 -21.51
C GLY A 79 6.99 20.06 -20.35
N ARG A 80 6.53 20.64 -19.23
CA ARG A 80 6.20 19.91 -18.00
C ARG A 80 5.23 18.78 -18.24
N VAL A 81 5.37 17.76 -17.40
CA VAL A 81 4.45 16.62 -17.33
C VAL A 81 3.71 16.70 -16.00
N VAL A 82 2.40 16.62 -16.05
CA VAL A 82 1.53 16.49 -14.87
C VAL A 82 0.77 15.18 -14.91
N ARG A 83 0.26 14.77 -13.76
CA ARG A 83 -0.59 13.60 -13.64
C ARG A 83 -1.86 13.89 -12.86
N PHE A 84 -2.90 13.09 -13.14
CA PHE A 84 -4.10 12.95 -12.32
C PHE A 84 -4.30 11.47 -11.98
N PHE A 85 -4.77 11.16 -10.79
CA PHE A 85 -5.46 9.89 -10.58
C PHE A 85 -6.85 9.96 -11.22
N CYS A 86 -7.31 8.84 -11.76
CA CYS A 86 -8.60 8.73 -12.43
C CYS A 86 -9.51 7.75 -11.69
N ASN A 87 -10.79 8.04 -11.70
CA ASN A 87 -11.83 7.06 -11.43
C ASN A 87 -12.19 6.37 -12.75
N ILE A 88 -12.48 5.06 -12.68
CA ILE A 88 -12.88 4.25 -13.83
C ILE A 88 -14.39 4.09 -13.81
N LYS A 89 -15.05 4.40 -14.92
CA LYS A 89 -16.50 4.32 -15.08
C LYS A 89 -16.90 3.51 -16.29
N ASN A 90 -18.12 3.02 -16.27
CA ASN A 90 -18.79 2.48 -17.43
C ASN A 90 -19.09 3.59 -18.46
N LEU A 91 -19.39 3.22 -19.72
CA LEU A 91 -19.71 4.17 -20.79
C LEU A 91 -20.96 5.02 -20.51
N ASP A 92 -21.87 4.53 -19.70
CA ASP A 92 -23.07 5.25 -19.23
C ASP A 92 -22.79 6.23 -18.06
N GLY A 93 -21.53 6.33 -17.61
CA GLY A 93 -21.11 7.17 -16.50
C GLY A 93 -21.30 6.59 -15.11
N SER A 94 -21.89 5.40 -14.98
CA SER A 94 -22.00 4.70 -13.71
C SER A 94 -20.62 4.21 -13.23
N PRO A 95 -20.39 4.06 -11.89
CA PRO A 95 -19.16 3.49 -11.38
C PRO A 95 -18.93 2.06 -11.90
N TYR A 96 -17.71 1.76 -12.31
CA TYR A 96 -17.33 0.40 -12.69
C TYR A 96 -17.15 -0.47 -11.42
N ALA A 97 -17.77 -1.65 -11.39
CA ALA A 97 -17.80 -2.51 -10.20
C ALA A 97 -16.43 -3.08 -9.81
N GLY A 98 -15.49 -3.15 -10.77
CA GLY A 98 -14.11 -3.60 -10.56
C GLY A 98 -13.14 -2.46 -10.19
N GLU A 99 -13.62 -1.23 -10.00
CA GLU A 99 -12.78 -0.07 -9.74
C GLU A 99 -12.38 0.01 -8.25
N LEU A 100 -11.09 -0.05 -8.01
CA LEU A 100 -10.51 -0.20 -6.67
C LEU A 100 -10.55 1.10 -5.86
N ARG A 101 -10.18 2.21 -6.50
CA ARG A 101 -10.11 3.53 -5.87
C ARG A 101 -11.52 3.98 -5.44
N TYR A 102 -12.52 3.86 -6.33
CA TYR A 102 -13.91 4.17 -6.01
C TYR A 102 -14.48 3.27 -4.90
N THR A 103 -14.08 2.00 -4.88
CA THR A 103 -14.49 1.05 -3.83
C THR A 103 -14.06 1.50 -2.44
N LEU A 104 -12.86 2.06 -2.30
CA LEU A 104 -12.42 2.69 -1.04
C LEU A 104 -13.15 4.02 -0.83
N GLN A 105 -13.19 4.89 -1.84
CA GLN A 105 -13.79 6.22 -1.75
C GLN A 105 -15.25 6.17 -1.30
N SER A 106 -16.07 5.30 -1.90
CA SER A 106 -17.47 5.14 -1.54
C SER A 106 -17.65 4.64 -0.10
N TYR A 107 -16.78 3.74 0.35
CA TYR A 107 -16.83 3.24 1.72
C TYR A 107 -16.44 4.31 2.74
N ILE A 108 -15.41 5.11 2.45
CA ILE A 108 -15.03 6.25 3.31
C ILE A 108 -16.17 7.26 3.41
N GLN A 109 -16.84 7.57 2.30
CA GLN A 109 -17.99 8.45 2.30
C GLN A 109 -19.15 7.89 3.15
N GLU A 110 -19.41 6.60 3.06
CA GLU A 110 -20.39 5.91 3.92
C GLU A 110 -20.03 6.06 5.41
N LEU A 111 -18.77 5.81 5.75
CA LEU A 111 -18.29 5.95 7.14
C LEU A 111 -18.41 7.39 7.63
N TYR A 112 -18.08 8.36 6.78
CA TYR A 112 -18.21 9.77 7.12
C TYR A 112 -19.66 10.16 7.47
N THR A 113 -20.66 9.67 6.71
CA THR A 113 -22.08 9.92 7.03
C THR A 113 -22.51 9.29 8.35
N LYS A 114 -21.79 8.29 8.83
CA LYS A 114 -22.02 7.62 10.13
C LYS A 114 -21.21 8.23 11.28
N GLY A 115 -20.56 9.36 11.07
CA GLY A 115 -19.78 10.09 12.07
C GLY A 115 -18.35 9.62 12.27
N TYR A 116 -17.84 8.77 11.38
CA TYR A 116 -16.43 8.35 11.41
C TYR A 116 -15.58 9.26 10.52
N SER A 117 -14.37 9.58 10.99
CA SER A 117 -13.31 10.15 10.17
C SER A 117 -12.01 9.41 10.44
N CYS A 118 -11.32 9.02 9.39
CA CYS A 118 -10.12 8.20 9.48
C CYS A 118 -8.98 8.76 8.63
N GLU A 119 -7.77 8.49 9.11
CA GLU A 119 -6.53 8.81 8.41
C GLU A 119 -5.63 7.58 8.38
N PHE A 120 -4.91 7.41 7.27
CA PHE A 120 -3.93 6.37 7.08
C PHE A 120 -2.55 6.96 6.85
N GLY A 121 -1.54 6.35 7.46
CA GLY A 121 -0.12 6.56 7.16
C GLY A 121 0.52 5.26 6.78
N THR A 122 1.66 5.33 6.10
CA THR A 122 2.42 4.15 5.73
C THR A 122 3.89 4.31 6.09
N ARG A 123 4.52 3.21 6.51
CA ARG A 123 5.98 3.07 6.58
C ARG A 123 6.37 1.95 5.66
N SER A 124 7.12 2.28 4.64
CA SER A 124 7.39 1.38 3.53
C SER A 124 8.87 1.08 3.44
N GLU A 125 9.21 -0.19 3.53
CA GLU A 125 10.57 -0.68 3.39
C GLU A 125 10.85 -1.13 1.96
N PHE A 126 12.07 -0.91 1.49
CA PHE A 126 12.55 -1.33 0.17
C PHE A 126 14.05 -1.52 0.19
N TYR A 127 14.56 -2.26 -0.79
CA TYR A 127 15.99 -2.47 -1.01
C TYR A 127 16.49 -1.67 -2.21
N LEU A 128 17.73 -1.18 -2.10
CA LEU A 128 18.50 -0.62 -3.22
C LEU A 128 19.65 -1.58 -3.58
N PHE A 129 19.69 -1.95 -4.84
CA PHE A 129 20.69 -2.87 -5.40
C PHE A 129 21.51 -2.15 -6.47
N ASP A 130 22.77 -2.58 -6.62
CA ASP A 130 23.60 -2.17 -7.73
C ASP A 130 23.08 -2.76 -9.05
N CYS A 131 23.32 -2.05 -10.14
CA CYS A 131 23.19 -2.56 -11.49
C CYS A 131 24.55 -2.98 -12.05
N ASP A 132 24.56 -3.91 -13.01
CA ASP A 132 25.78 -4.27 -13.74
C ASP A 132 26.18 -3.18 -14.74
N GLU A 133 27.29 -3.39 -15.44
CA GLU A 133 27.82 -2.44 -16.45
C GLU A 133 26.86 -2.20 -17.63
N LEU A 134 25.90 -3.09 -17.84
CA LEU A 134 24.84 -2.97 -18.86
C LEU A 134 23.54 -2.34 -18.29
N GLY A 135 23.56 -1.92 -17.02
CA GLY A 135 22.39 -1.38 -16.34
C GLY A 135 21.36 -2.41 -15.92
N LYS A 136 21.68 -3.72 -15.91
CA LYS A 136 20.76 -4.75 -15.43
C LYS A 136 20.82 -4.84 -13.92
N PRO A 137 19.66 -4.99 -13.24
CA PRO A 137 19.61 -5.19 -11.81
C PRO A 137 20.40 -6.41 -11.35
N THR A 138 21.15 -6.23 -10.28
CA THR A 138 21.84 -7.32 -9.57
C THR A 138 21.17 -7.56 -8.22
N LYS A 139 21.60 -8.61 -7.49
CA LYS A 139 21.24 -8.82 -6.08
C LYS A 139 22.34 -8.36 -5.11
N ILE A 140 23.23 -7.50 -5.56
CA ILE A 140 24.27 -6.90 -4.72
C ILE A 140 23.67 -5.68 -4.05
N PRO A 141 23.48 -5.67 -2.70
CA PRO A 141 23.03 -4.49 -1.98
C PRO A 141 23.98 -3.31 -2.21
N HIS A 142 23.41 -2.10 -2.35
CA HIS A 142 24.20 -0.90 -2.64
C HIS A 142 25.18 -0.54 -1.51
N ASP A 143 24.92 -0.96 -0.30
CA ASP A 143 25.79 -0.78 0.86
C ASP A 143 25.77 -1.98 1.82
N HIS A 144 26.58 -1.86 2.88
CA HIS A 144 26.65 -2.84 3.97
C HIS A 144 26.38 -2.16 5.33
N ALA A 145 25.62 -1.05 5.31
CA ALA A 145 25.21 -0.35 6.51
C ALA A 145 24.20 -1.16 7.32
N GLY A 146 24.11 -0.87 8.61
CA GLY A 146 23.17 -1.44 9.54
C GLY A 146 22.07 -0.45 9.94
N TYR A 147 21.33 -0.82 10.97
CA TYR A 147 20.17 -0.04 11.44
C TYR A 147 20.58 1.34 11.95
N LEU A 148 20.01 2.39 11.31
CA LEU A 148 20.25 3.81 11.62
C LEU A 148 21.69 4.28 11.42
N ASP A 149 22.50 3.53 10.66
CA ASP A 149 23.81 3.99 10.27
C ASP A 149 23.72 5.25 9.41
N VAL A 150 24.81 6.00 9.38
CA VAL A 150 24.97 7.25 8.64
C VAL A 150 26.10 7.13 7.62
N ALA A 151 26.18 8.09 6.69
CA ALA A 151 27.30 8.18 5.78
C ALA A 151 28.65 8.23 6.56
N PRO A 152 29.74 7.59 6.07
CA PRO A 152 29.88 6.97 4.75
C PRO A 152 29.43 5.51 4.66
N LEU A 153 28.96 4.88 5.75
CA LEU A 153 28.48 3.50 5.74
C LEU A 153 27.17 3.40 4.96
N ASP A 154 26.21 4.26 5.29
CA ASP A 154 24.96 4.40 4.55
C ASP A 154 25.20 5.16 3.24
N LYS A 155 25.37 4.43 2.15
CA LYS A 155 25.50 4.99 0.80
C LYS A 155 24.16 5.33 0.16
N CYS A 156 23.07 4.86 0.75
CA CYS A 156 21.71 5.10 0.26
C CYS A 156 21.15 6.47 0.65
N GLU A 157 21.79 7.19 1.58
CA GLU A 157 21.29 8.44 2.17
C GLU A 157 20.94 9.50 1.11
N ASN A 158 21.82 9.72 0.13
CA ASN A 158 21.59 10.73 -0.91
C ASN A 158 20.41 10.36 -1.81
N VAL A 159 20.25 9.10 -2.17
CA VAL A 159 19.11 8.63 -2.98
C VAL A 159 17.80 8.76 -2.19
N ARG A 160 17.79 8.39 -0.91
CA ARG A 160 16.62 8.62 -0.05
C ARG A 160 16.26 10.09 0.07
N ARG A 161 17.26 10.96 0.22
CA ARG A 161 17.05 12.41 0.25
C ARG A 161 16.41 12.92 -1.04
N GLU A 162 16.91 12.52 -2.20
CA GLU A 162 16.35 12.90 -3.50
C GLU A 162 14.92 12.38 -3.67
N ILE A 163 14.65 11.15 -3.25
CA ILE A 163 13.28 10.59 -3.24
C ILE A 163 12.36 11.46 -2.37
N CYS A 164 12.75 11.78 -1.14
CA CYS A 164 11.93 12.59 -0.23
C CYS A 164 11.65 13.99 -0.79
N LEU A 165 12.64 14.67 -1.37
CA LEU A 165 12.46 15.98 -1.96
C LEU A 165 11.54 15.93 -3.19
N SER A 166 11.67 14.90 -4.04
CA SER A 166 10.78 14.70 -5.17
C SER A 166 9.33 14.45 -4.73
N LEU A 167 9.13 13.68 -3.67
CA LEU A 167 7.82 13.44 -3.08
C LEU A 167 7.19 14.72 -2.52
N GLU A 168 7.97 15.56 -1.82
CA GLU A 168 7.48 16.85 -1.32
C GLU A 168 7.08 17.79 -2.46
N GLU A 169 7.88 17.88 -3.52
CA GLU A 169 7.56 18.70 -4.70
C GLU A 169 6.26 18.23 -5.40
N MET A 170 5.95 16.97 -5.30
CA MET A 170 4.71 16.38 -5.81
C MET A 170 3.50 16.57 -4.88
N GLY A 171 3.68 17.13 -3.69
CA GLY A 171 2.64 17.30 -2.69
C GLY A 171 2.37 16.06 -1.82
N LEU A 172 3.23 15.04 -1.89
CA LEU A 172 3.25 13.95 -0.93
C LEU A 172 4.10 14.38 0.29
N HIS A 173 3.72 13.92 1.47
CA HIS A 173 4.36 14.40 2.71
C HIS A 173 5.14 13.28 3.40
N PRO A 174 6.39 12.97 2.95
CA PRO A 174 7.26 12.08 3.69
C PRO A 174 7.54 12.70 5.07
N GLN A 175 7.57 11.87 6.10
CA GLN A 175 7.77 12.31 7.48
C GLN A 175 9.16 11.96 8.00
N ARG A 176 9.67 10.81 7.61
CA ARG A 176 10.94 10.27 8.08
C ARG A 176 11.52 9.31 7.04
N SER A 177 12.85 9.26 6.97
CA SER A 177 13.58 8.23 6.22
C SER A 177 14.76 7.73 7.05
N CYS A 178 15.12 6.45 6.89
CA CYS A 178 16.28 5.87 7.56
C CYS A 178 16.79 4.61 6.87
N HIS A 179 18.03 4.24 7.17
CA HIS A 179 18.57 2.92 6.85
C HIS A 179 17.99 1.87 7.81
N LYS A 180 17.65 0.68 7.26
CA LYS A 180 17.07 -0.43 8.05
C LYS A 180 18.14 -1.47 8.41
N TYR A 181 17.69 -2.65 8.81
CA TYR A 181 18.55 -3.72 9.32
C TYR A 181 19.30 -4.48 8.23
N GLY A 182 18.71 -4.63 7.04
CA GLY A 182 19.32 -5.30 5.90
C GLY A 182 20.29 -4.38 5.14
N TYR A 183 21.35 -4.93 4.58
CA TYR A 183 22.26 -4.19 3.71
C TYR A 183 21.51 -3.64 2.50
N GLY A 184 21.67 -2.35 2.23
CA GLY A 184 20.92 -1.65 1.19
C GLY A 184 19.43 -1.48 1.46
N GLN A 185 18.95 -1.79 2.69
CA GLN A 185 17.53 -1.68 3.05
C GLN A 185 17.19 -0.31 3.63
N ASN A 186 16.12 0.27 3.14
CA ASN A 186 15.66 1.63 3.42
C ASN A 186 14.21 1.65 3.87
N GLU A 187 13.82 2.69 4.59
CA GLU A 187 12.43 2.97 4.97
C GLU A 187 12.11 4.45 4.76
N ILE A 188 10.93 4.74 4.23
CA ILE A 188 10.36 6.07 4.19
C ILE A 188 8.95 6.01 4.78
N ASP A 189 8.68 6.91 5.73
CA ASP A 189 7.41 7.04 6.43
C ASP A 189 6.64 8.23 5.90
N PHE A 190 5.31 8.08 5.80
CA PHE A 190 4.40 9.15 5.40
C PHE A 190 3.53 9.61 6.56
N LYS A 191 3.24 10.91 6.60
CA LYS A 191 2.20 11.45 7.48
C LYS A 191 0.86 10.82 7.16
N CYS A 192 0.03 10.65 8.19
CA CYS A 192 -1.34 10.21 7.98
C CYS A 192 -2.11 11.25 7.17
N SER A 193 -2.91 10.78 6.24
CA SER A 193 -3.81 11.55 5.39
C SER A 193 -5.13 10.80 5.19
N GLU A 194 -6.07 11.42 4.53
CA GLU A 194 -7.34 10.79 4.14
C GLU A 194 -7.06 9.47 3.41
N PRO A 195 -7.85 8.39 3.62
CA PRO A 195 -7.49 7.05 3.15
C PRO A 195 -7.28 6.90 1.64
N VAL A 196 -8.10 7.56 0.81
CA VAL A 196 -7.92 7.51 -0.66
C VAL A 196 -6.63 8.20 -1.06
N THR A 197 -6.34 9.36 -0.46
CA THR A 197 -5.08 10.09 -0.65
C THR A 197 -3.88 9.24 -0.21
N ALA A 198 -3.96 8.57 0.94
CA ALA A 198 -2.89 7.70 1.42
C ALA A 198 -2.65 6.50 0.48
N ALA A 199 -3.73 5.92 -0.07
CA ALA A 199 -3.64 4.83 -1.06
C ALA A 199 -3.03 5.32 -2.39
N ASP A 200 -3.51 6.44 -2.93
CA ASP A 200 -2.95 7.11 -4.11
C ASP A 200 -1.44 7.38 -3.92
N ASN A 201 -1.06 7.92 -2.76
CA ASN A 201 0.33 8.21 -2.41
C ASN A 201 1.17 6.93 -2.37
N MET A 202 0.67 5.83 -1.80
CA MET A 202 1.41 4.57 -1.73
C MET A 202 1.66 3.97 -3.11
N VAL A 203 0.65 3.97 -3.99
CA VAL A 203 0.80 3.49 -5.38
C VAL A 203 1.83 4.33 -6.13
N HIS A 204 1.78 5.65 -5.97
CA HIS A 204 2.69 6.54 -6.67
C HIS A 204 4.10 6.54 -6.09
N TYR A 205 4.23 6.42 -4.78
CA TYR A 205 5.49 6.32 -4.06
C TYR A 205 6.40 5.23 -4.63
N LYS A 206 5.89 4.03 -4.86
CA LYS A 206 6.67 2.93 -5.46
C LYS A 206 7.28 3.34 -6.80
N ASN A 207 6.51 4.04 -7.63
CA ASN A 207 6.99 4.53 -8.92
C ASN A 207 8.08 5.62 -8.77
N VAL A 208 7.91 6.55 -7.82
CA VAL A 208 8.92 7.59 -7.53
C VAL A 208 10.23 6.95 -7.10
N VAL A 209 10.18 6.04 -6.13
CA VAL A 209 11.38 5.34 -5.62
C VAL A 209 12.11 4.61 -6.75
N LYS A 210 11.39 3.82 -7.56
CA LYS A 210 11.99 3.10 -8.71
C LYS A 210 12.59 4.07 -9.74
N THR A 211 11.92 5.18 -10.02
CA THR A 211 12.38 6.18 -11.00
C THR A 211 13.65 6.87 -10.52
N ILE A 212 13.66 7.37 -9.29
CA ILE A 212 14.84 8.08 -8.74
C ILE A 212 16.03 7.13 -8.56
N ALA A 213 15.78 5.91 -8.07
CA ALA A 213 16.83 4.89 -8.00
C ALA A 213 17.45 4.63 -9.37
N SER A 214 16.64 4.44 -10.40
CA SER A 214 17.12 4.23 -11.79
C SER A 214 17.92 5.41 -12.31
N GLN A 215 17.55 6.65 -12.01
CA GLN A 215 18.31 7.84 -12.38
C GLN A 215 19.68 7.92 -11.69
N ASN A 216 19.81 7.29 -10.52
CA ASN A 216 21.06 7.13 -9.77
C ASN A 216 21.84 5.85 -10.11
N GLY A 217 21.46 5.13 -11.18
CA GLY A 217 22.12 3.88 -11.60
C GLY A 217 21.86 2.70 -10.67
N LEU A 218 20.81 2.76 -9.85
CA LEU A 218 20.43 1.74 -8.88
C LEU A 218 19.10 1.08 -9.26
N TYR A 219 18.87 -0.07 -8.68
CA TYR A 219 17.60 -0.78 -8.76
C TYR A 219 16.91 -0.82 -7.39
N ALA A 220 15.66 -0.35 -7.34
CA ALA A 220 14.83 -0.40 -6.13
C ALA A 220 13.85 -1.57 -6.22
N SER A 221 13.81 -2.41 -5.18
CA SER A 221 12.88 -3.53 -5.07
C SER A 221 12.03 -3.42 -3.81
N PHE A 222 10.73 -3.59 -4.00
CA PHE A 222 9.73 -3.75 -2.94
C PHE A 222 9.37 -5.22 -2.68
N MET A 223 10.11 -6.15 -3.28
CA MET A 223 9.92 -7.58 -3.04
C MET A 223 9.97 -7.88 -1.53
N PRO A 224 9.00 -8.60 -0.96
CA PRO A 224 8.91 -8.80 0.50
C PRO A 224 10.14 -9.49 1.10
N LYS A 225 10.80 -10.38 0.35
CA LYS A 225 12.00 -11.09 0.77
C LYS A 225 12.95 -11.28 -0.41
N PRO A 226 13.68 -10.22 -0.83
CA PRO A 226 14.54 -10.30 -2.02
C PRO A 226 15.83 -11.09 -1.80
N LEU A 227 16.31 -11.15 -0.55
CA LEU A 227 17.53 -11.83 -0.16
C LEU A 227 17.27 -12.89 0.90
N SER A 228 17.85 -14.08 0.75
CA SER A 228 17.88 -15.10 1.81
C SER A 228 18.77 -14.67 2.97
N GLY A 229 18.47 -15.12 4.17
CA GLY A 229 19.35 -14.92 5.35
C GLY A 229 19.35 -13.50 5.95
N THR A 230 18.68 -12.51 5.35
CA THR A 230 18.58 -11.13 5.87
C THR A 230 17.12 -10.74 6.15
N TYR A 231 16.88 -9.47 6.45
CA TYR A 231 15.55 -8.95 6.78
C TYR A 231 14.67 -8.84 5.52
N GLY A 232 13.37 -9.05 5.67
CA GLY A 232 12.38 -8.77 4.63
C GLY A 232 11.88 -7.33 4.70
N SER A 233 11.24 -6.88 3.62
CA SER A 233 10.62 -5.56 3.54
C SER A 233 9.14 -5.62 3.86
N ALA A 234 8.71 -4.84 4.86
CA ALA A 234 7.33 -4.73 5.31
C ALA A 234 6.68 -3.42 4.85
N LEU A 235 5.36 -3.43 4.84
CA LEU A 235 4.54 -2.23 4.86
C LEU A 235 3.85 -2.16 6.21
N THR A 236 4.18 -1.16 7.02
CA THR A 236 3.40 -0.86 8.22
C THR A 236 2.30 0.12 7.85
N ILE A 237 1.05 -0.26 8.09
CA ILE A 237 -0.13 0.59 7.86
C ILE A 237 -0.53 1.19 9.20
N VAL A 238 -0.50 2.52 9.28
CA VAL A 238 -0.86 3.29 10.48
C VAL A 238 -2.30 3.77 10.34
N ILE A 239 -3.13 3.52 11.34
CA ILE A 239 -4.54 3.91 11.33
C ILE A 239 -4.83 4.85 12.50
N SER A 240 -5.44 6.00 12.20
CA SER A 240 -6.10 6.89 13.14
C SER A 240 -7.59 6.93 12.81
N LEU A 241 -8.45 6.77 13.81
CA LEU A 241 -9.90 6.79 13.62
C LEU A 241 -10.57 7.62 14.70
N LYS A 242 -11.45 8.50 14.29
CA LYS A 242 -12.32 9.28 15.17
C LYS A 242 -13.77 8.88 14.94
N TYR A 243 -14.53 8.80 16.02
CA TYR A 243 -15.97 8.66 15.99
C TYR A 243 -16.61 9.85 16.71
N ASN A 244 -17.49 10.59 16.01
CA ASN A 244 -18.06 11.85 16.48
C ASN A 244 -16.99 12.82 17.05
N GLY A 245 -15.87 12.94 16.35
CA GLY A 245 -14.76 13.83 16.70
C GLY A 245 -13.81 13.32 17.78
N LYS A 246 -14.11 12.20 18.46
CA LYS A 246 -13.25 11.59 19.49
C LYS A 246 -12.38 10.50 18.91
N ASN A 247 -11.08 10.52 19.22
CA ASN A 247 -10.15 9.45 18.83
C ASN A 247 -10.51 8.16 19.60
N ILE A 248 -10.84 7.09 18.86
CA ILE A 248 -11.22 5.80 19.47
C ILE A 248 -10.04 5.05 20.08
N PHE A 249 -8.81 5.37 19.70
CA PHE A 249 -7.60 4.75 20.24
C PHE A 249 -7.03 5.50 21.46
N GLU A 250 -7.77 6.49 21.97
CA GLU A 250 -7.36 7.23 23.18
C GLU A 250 -7.06 6.28 24.33
N ILE A 251 -5.93 6.52 25.00
CA ILE A 251 -5.47 5.71 26.12
C ILE A 251 -5.62 6.52 27.41
N LYS A 252 -6.43 6.01 28.33
CA LYS A 252 -6.57 6.55 29.68
C LYS A 252 -6.24 5.47 30.71
N ASN A 253 -5.43 5.81 31.71
CA ASN A 253 -5.03 4.87 32.75
C ASN A 253 -4.46 3.53 32.22
N ASN A 254 -3.64 3.58 31.16
CA ASN A 254 -3.12 2.43 30.45
C ASN A 254 -4.16 1.51 29.76
N GLN A 255 -5.37 1.98 29.57
CA GLN A 255 -6.44 1.26 28.88
C GLN A 255 -6.86 2.01 27.61
N ILE A 256 -7.08 1.23 26.54
CA ILE A 256 -7.67 1.73 25.29
C ILE A 256 -9.16 1.94 25.53
N SER A 257 -9.78 2.88 24.84
CA SER A 257 -11.24 3.06 24.90
C SER A 257 -11.96 1.76 24.51
N PRO A 258 -13.19 1.51 24.99
CA PRO A 258 -13.96 0.32 24.60
C PRO A 258 -14.11 0.17 23.08
N GLU A 259 -14.37 1.27 22.38
CA GLU A 259 -14.51 1.32 20.92
C GLU A 259 -13.19 0.96 20.23
N GLY A 260 -12.08 1.50 20.69
CA GLY A 260 -10.73 1.20 20.16
C GLY A 260 -10.34 -0.26 20.41
N ALA A 261 -10.66 -0.79 21.60
CA ALA A 261 -10.45 -2.19 21.93
C ALA A 261 -11.26 -3.11 21.01
N SER A 262 -12.55 -2.83 20.79
CA SER A 262 -13.40 -3.60 19.90
C SER A 262 -12.97 -3.49 18.44
N PHE A 263 -12.47 -2.32 18.00
CA PHE A 263 -11.88 -2.15 16.67
C PHE A 263 -10.68 -3.08 16.47
N ILE A 264 -9.72 -3.06 17.41
CA ILE A 264 -8.54 -3.92 17.36
C ILE A 264 -8.93 -5.40 17.38
N ALA A 265 -9.88 -5.78 18.24
CA ALA A 265 -10.40 -7.14 18.29
C ALA A 265 -11.01 -7.60 16.95
N GLY A 266 -11.71 -6.70 16.25
CA GLY A 266 -12.26 -6.96 14.92
C GLY A 266 -11.15 -7.21 13.88
N VAL A 267 -10.12 -6.37 13.85
CA VAL A 267 -8.98 -6.55 12.94
C VAL A 267 -8.26 -7.87 13.23
N LEU A 268 -8.05 -8.23 14.50
CA LEU A 268 -7.44 -9.52 14.88
C LEU A 268 -8.32 -10.71 14.48
N ALA A 269 -9.62 -10.63 14.69
CA ALA A 269 -10.57 -11.70 14.35
C ALA A 269 -10.57 -12.00 12.85
N HIS A 270 -10.51 -10.97 12.00
CA HIS A 270 -10.51 -11.09 10.55
C HIS A 270 -9.11 -11.15 9.92
N ALA A 271 -8.04 -11.16 10.72
CA ALA A 271 -6.66 -11.19 10.20
C ALA A 271 -6.38 -12.38 9.26
N PRO A 272 -6.81 -13.64 9.56
CA PRO A 272 -6.60 -14.76 8.65
C PRO A 272 -7.25 -14.56 7.28
N GLU A 273 -8.46 -13.97 7.25
CA GLU A 273 -9.27 -13.76 6.05
C GLU A 273 -8.67 -12.64 5.16
N MET A 274 -8.06 -11.63 5.79
CA MET A 274 -7.42 -10.50 5.10
C MET A 274 -5.99 -10.81 4.64
N THR A 275 -5.35 -11.86 5.14
CA THR A 275 -3.91 -12.10 4.93
C THR A 275 -3.54 -12.17 3.44
N VAL A 276 -4.35 -12.78 2.58
CA VAL A 276 -4.06 -12.87 1.14
C VAL A 276 -4.07 -11.50 0.44
N PHE A 277 -4.86 -10.56 0.92
CA PHE A 277 -4.93 -9.20 0.37
C PHE A 277 -3.80 -8.30 0.88
N LEU A 278 -3.32 -8.55 2.09
CA LEU A 278 -2.19 -7.83 2.70
C LEU A 278 -0.83 -8.41 2.26
N ASN A 279 -0.82 -9.65 1.77
CA ASN A 279 0.37 -10.44 1.42
C ASN A 279 0.06 -11.28 0.16
N PRO A 280 -0.03 -10.66 -1.04
CA PRO A 280 -0.69 -11.27 -2.20
C PRO A 280 0.23 -12.14 -3.08
N ILE A 281 1.49 -12.33 -2.71
CA ILE A 281 2.44 -13.13 -3.50
C ILE A 281 3.09 -14.24 -2.67
N VAL A 282 3.61 -15.27 -3.33
CA VAL A 282 4.26 -16.40 -2.63
C VAL A 282 5.41 -15.91 -1.75
N ASN A 283 6.21 -14.97 -2.23
CA ASN A 283 7.34 -14.40 -1.50
C ASN A 283 6.94 -13.63 -0.23
N SER A 284 5.70 -13.13 -0.14
CA SER A 284 5.15 -12.55 1.10
C SER A 284 5.22 -13.52 2.28
N TYR A 285 4.95 -14.80 2.03
CA TYR A 285 4.96 -15.86 3.05
C TYR A 285 6.37 -16.31 3.39
N THR A 286 7.32 -16.17 2.48
CA THR A 286 8.76 -16.30 2.77
C THR A 286 9.20 -15.23 3.77
N ARG A 287 8.72 -13.98 3.62
CA ARG A 287 8.92 -12.91 4.61
C ARG A 287 8.26 -13.21 5.95
N LEU A 288 6.95 -13.56 5.96
CA LEU A 288 6.19 -13.78 7.19
C LEU A 288 6.73 -14.92 8.05
N ARG A 289 7.42 -15.89 7.47
CA ARG A 289 8.08 -16.99 8.22
C ARG A 289 9.45 -16.60 8.77
N HIS A 290 9.97 -15.42 8.38
CA HIS A 290 11.29 -14.97 8.82
C HIS A 290 11.21 -14.26 10.18
N ARG A 291 12.27 -14.39 10.98
CA ARG A 291 12.38 -13.70 12.27
C ARG A 291 12.24 -12.18 12.10
N GLY A 292 11.42 -11.56 12.95
CA GLY A 292 11.13 -10.12 12.94
C GLY A 292 9.87 -9.71 12.15
N ALA A 293 9.25 -10.63 11.38
CA ALA A 293 7.93 -10.41 10.81
C ALA A 293 6.83 -10.92 11.75
N PRO A 294 5.70 -10.20 11.90
CA PRO A 294 4.58 -10.66 12.71
C PRO A 294 3.87 -11.80 11.98
N ASN A 295 3.84 -12.97 12.57
CA ASN A 295 3.19 -14.16 12.02
C ASN A 295 2.12 -14.76 12.94
N HIS A 296 1.85 -14.13 14.09
CA HIS A 296 0.83 -14.51 15.06
C HIS A 296 -0.21 -13.39 15.23
N ILE A 297 -1.43 -13.78 15.61
CA ILE A 297 -2.58 -12.89 15.80
C ILE A 297 -2.55 -12.36 17.22
N ASN A 298 -1.92 -11.22 17.43
CA ASN A 298 -1.69 -10.61 18.72
C ASN A 298 -1.54 -9.08 18.61
N TRP A 299 -1.54 -8.41 19.74
CA TRP A 299 -1.33 -6.97 19.83
C TRP A 299 -0.52 -6.59 21.07
N SER A 300 0.09 -5.41 21.07
CA SER A 300 0.81 -4.89 22.23
C SER A 300 0.94 -3.36 22.23
N PHE A 301 1.10 -2.81 23.46
CA PHE A 301 1.59 -1.45 23.65
C PHE A 301 3.11 -1.35 23.53
N GLU A 302 3.84 -2.30 24.09
CA GLU A 302 5.27 -2.21 24.38
C GLU A 302 6.13 -3.07 23.46
N ASN A 303 5.65 -4.28 23.15
CA ASN A 303 6.35 -5.19 22.26
C ASN A 303 6.29 -4.67 20.81
N ARG A 304 7.40 -4.83 20.08
CA ARG A 304 7.52 -4.39 18.68
C ARG A 304 7.23 -5.51 17.67
N ASN A 305 7.02 -6.74 18.11
CA ASN A 305 6.83 -7.89 17.23
C ASN A 305 5.37 -8.26 16.93
N PRO A 306 4.33 -7.79 17.66
CA PRO A 306 2.97 -8.20 17.43
C PRO A 306 2.43 -7.72 16.07
N LEU A 307 1.32 -8.34 15.65
CA LEU A 307 0.57 -7.96 14.45
C LEU A 307 0.07 -6.52 14.53
N ILE A 308 -0.48 -6.14 15.69
CA ILE A 308 -0.97 -4.79 15.95
C ILE A 308 -0.18 -4.18 17.10
N ARG A 309 0.39 -3.02 16.85
CA ARG A 309 1.00 -2.20 17.87
C ARG A 309 0.16 -0.96 18.13
N VAL A 310 -0.09 -0.67 19.41
CA VAL A 310 -0.79 0.54 19.83
C VAL A 310 0.21 1.53 20.38
N HIS A 311 0.24 2.74 19.82
CA HIS A 311 1.17 3.78 20.28
C HIS A 311 0.56 4.61 21.39
N LYS A 312 1.29 4.70 22.49
CA LYS A 312 1.01 5.65 23.58
C LYS A 312 1.66 6.99 23.22
N PHE A 313 0.95 7.88 22.55
CA PHE A 313 1.42 9.25 22.35
C PHE A 313 0.93 10.15 23.49
N THR A 314 1.81 11.04 23.95
CA THR A 314 1.51 12.02 24.98
C THR A 314 0.60 13.16 24.52
N ASP A 315 0.43 13.31 23.20
CA ASP A 315 -0.34 14.37 22.55
C ASP A 315 -1.81 14.00 22.24
N GLY A 316 -2.28 12.85 22.74
CA GLY A 316 -3.66 12.37 22.51
C GLY A 316 -3.92 11.86 21.09
N LEU A 317 -2.90 11.77 20.23
CA LEU A 317 -2.98 11.26 18.86
C LEU A 317 -2.67 9.76 18.80
N ALA A 318 -3.31 8.95 19.65
CA ALA A 318 -3.13 7.52 19.66
C ALA A 318 -3.51 6.92 18.31
N LYS A 319 -2.65 6.03 17.82
CA LYS A 319 -2.76 5.35 16.51
C LYS A 319 -2.42 3.89 16.69
N ILE A 320 -2.84 3.07 15.76
CA ILE A 320 -2.44 1.67 15.70
C ILE A 320 -1.61 1.41 14.44
N ASP A 321 -0.62 0.53 14.57
CA ASP A 321 0.20 0.03 13.46
C ASP A 321 -0.22 -1.40 13.14
N ILE A 322 -0.59 -1.65 11.88
CA ILE A 322 -0.78 -3.00 11.33
C ILE A 322 0.52 -3.37 10.63
N ARG A 323 1.17 -4.47 11.05
CA ARG A 323 2.55 -4.76 10.69
C ARG A 323 2.74 -5.98 9.79
N SER A 324 1.68 -6.71 9.47
CA SER A 324 1.75 -7.92 8.65
C SER A 324 1.84 -7.67 7.15
N ALA A 325 1.40 -6.50 6.65
CA ALA A 325 1.37 -6.20 5.23
C ALA A 325 2.78 -6.06 4.61
N ASP A 326 2.84 -6.19 3.29
CA ASP A 326 3.99 -5.80 2.48
C ASP A 326 3.57 -4.89 1.30
N CYS A 327 4.57 -4.34 0.62
CA CYS A 327 4.35 -3.34 -0.42
C CYS A 327 3.76 -3.90 -1.74
N CYS A 328 3.57 -5.23 -1.84
CA CYS A 328 2.89 -5.86 -2.97
C CYS A 328 1.36 -5.83 -2.80
N CYS A 329 0.85 -5.47 -1.61
CA CYS A 329 -0.59 -5.35 -1.41
C CYS A 329 -1.18 -4.17 -2.21
N ASN A 330 -2.43 -4.33 -2.62
CA ASN A 330 -3.20 -3.22 -3.18
C ASN A 330 -3.73 -2.35 -2.03
N PRO A 331 -3.30 -1.07 -1.90
CA PRO A 331 -3.65 -0.26 -0.74
C PRO A 331 -5.15 0.07 -0.66
N TYR A 332 -5.85 0.19 -1.79
CA TYR A 332 -7.29 0.47 -1.78
C TYR A 332 -8.08 -0.69 -1.17
N ILE A 333 -7.75 -1.93 -1.53
CA ILE A 333 -8.35 -3.13 -0.95
C ILE A 333 -7.95 -3.27 0.52
N SER A 334 -6.66 -3.13 0.81
CA SER A 334 -6.11 -3.33 2.15
C SER A 334 -6.70 -2.36 3.16
N PHE A 335 -6.79 -1.07 2.82
CA PHE A 335 -7.34 -0.05 3.72
C PHE A 335 -8.84 -0.26 3.94
N ARG A 336 -9.59 -0.58 2.87
CA ARG A 336 -11.01 -0.89 2.99
C ARG A 336 -11.25 -2.08 3.93
N LEU A 337 -10.55 -3.19 3.73
CA LEU A 337 -10.73 -4.40 4.55
C LEU A 337 -10.34 -4.17 6.01
N LEU A 338 -9.25 -3.47 6.30
CA LEU A 338 -8.82 -3.14 7.65
C LEU A 338 -9.86 -2.29 8.39
N LEU A 339 -10.42 -1.27 7.71
CA LEU A 339 -11.51 -0.47 8.29
C LEU A 339 -12.77 -1.32 8.50
N SER A 340 -13.15 -2.12 7.51
CA SER A 340 -14.34 -2.99 7.60
C SER A 340 -14.23 -3.95 8.78
N ALA A 341 -13.04 -4.57 8.97
CA ALA A 341 -12.78 -5.48 10.07
C ALA A 341 -12.89 -4.81 11.45
N GLY A 342 -12.28 -3.63 11.57
CA GLY A 342 -12.37 -2.86 12.81
C GLY A 342 -13.79 -2.38 13.13
N ILE A 343 -14.51 -1.88 12.12
CA ILE A 343 -15.91 -1.45 12.27
C ILE A 343 -16.83 -2.65 12.60
N ASP A 344 -16.58 -3.81 12.01
CA ASP A 344 -17.32 -5.04 12.37
C ASP A 344 -17.09 -5.42 13.84
N GLY A 345 -15.85 -5.34 14.32
CA GLY A 345 -15.52 -5.55 15.73
C GLY A 345 -16.26 -4.60 16.66
N MET A 346 -16.35 -3.31 16.31
CA MET A 346 -17.11 -2.32 17.07
C MET A 346 -18.62 -2.62 17.07
N LYS A 347 -19.20 -2.97 15.90
CA LYS A 347 -20.63 -3.33 15.79
C LYS A 347 -21.00 -4.55 16.63
N LYS A 348 -20.09 -5.53 16.68
CA LYS A 348 -20.28 -6.77 17.45
C LYS A 348 -19.85 -6.66 18.90
N ASN A 349 -19.29 -5.53 19.33
CA ASN A 349 -18.71 -5.31 20.65
C ASN A 349 -17.71 -6.42 21.03
N LEU A 350 -16.82 -6.77 20.10
CA LEU A 350 -15.84 -7.81 20.33
C LEU A 350 -14.89 -7.44 21.46
N THR A 351 -14.60 -8.42 22.31
CA THR A 351 -13.65 -8.25 23.43
C THR A 351 -12.23 -8.43 22.93
N LEU A 352 -11.36 -7.46 23.23
CA LEU A 352 -9.95 -7.54 22.90
C LEU A 352 -9.25 -8.57 23.81
N SER A 353 -8.43 -9.43 23.23
CA SER A 353 -7.57 -10.37 23.94
C SER A 353 -6.56 -9.65 24.83
N GLU A 354 -5.91 -10.39 25.71
CA GLU A 354 -4.85 -9.84 26.56
C GLU A 354 -3.68 -9.27 25.74
N ASN A 355 -3.07 -8.20 26.26
CA ASN A 355 -1.90 -7.57 25.68
C ASN A 355 -0.70 -8.54 25.70
N MET A 356 -0.04 -8.70 24.55
CA MET A 356 1.20 -9.47 24.48
C MET A 356 2.34 -8.74 25.21
N LEU A 357 2.81 -9.29 26.32
CA LEU A 357 3.95 -8.76 27.05
C LEU A 357 5.26 -9.01 26.28
N VAL A 358 6.30 -8.24 26.58
CA VAL A 358 7.64 -8.39 25.97
C VAL A 358 8.23 -9.78 26.22
N THR A 359 7.89 -10.40 27.36
CA THR A 359 8.36 -11.72 27.79
C THR A 359 7.46 -12.87 27.34
N ALA A 360 6.32 -12.59 26.67
CA ALA A 360 5.40 -13.61 26.22
C ALA A 360 5.97 -14.43 25.06
N GLU A 361 5.72 -15.74 25.08
CA GLU A 361 6.04 -16.59 23.94
C GLU A 361 4.99 -16.41 22.82
N GLU A 362 5.43 -16.16 21.59
CA GLU A 362 4.54 -15.98 20.44
C GLU A 362 3.67 -17.22 20.17
N LYS A 363 4.18 -18.41 20.45
CA LYS A 363 3.51 -19.69 20.23
C LYS A 363 2.17 -19.89 20.95
N GLN A 364 1.88 -19.09 21.96
CA GLN A 364 0.57 -19.13 22.66
C GLN A 364 -0.55 -18.47 21.86
N PHE A 365 -0.23 -17.73 20.80
CA PHE A 365 -1.20 -17.04 19.94
C PHE A 365 -1.45 -17.83 18.65
N ALA A 366 -2.64 -17.70 18.09
CA ALA A 366 -2.96 -18.30 16.81
C ALA A 366 -2.05 -17.70 15.72
N ALA A 367 -1.59 -18.53 14.78
CA ALA A 367 -0.74 -18.10 13.69
C ALA A 367 -1.55 -17.58 12.50
N LEU A 368 -0.97 -16.64 11.75
CA LEU A 368 -1.45 -16.28 10.42
C LEU A 368 -1.30 -17.46 9.43
N PRO A 369 -2.07 -17.49 8.33
CA PRO A 369 -1.90 -18.50 7.29
C PRO A 369 -0.44 -18.56 6.81
N ALA A 370 0.12 -19.77 6.79
CA ALA A 370 1.55 -19.97 6.53
C ALA A 370 1.95 -19.95 5.04
N THR A 371 0.99 -19.99 4.12
CA THR A 371 1.22 -20.01 2.68
C THR A 371 0.16 -19.21 1.94
N LEU A 372 0.50 -18.73 0.74
CA LEU A 372 -0.45 -18.03 -0.14
C LEU A 372 -1.70 -18.87 -0.41
N ARG A 373 -1.53 -20.19 -0.67
CA ARG A 373 -2.64 -21.10 -0.88
C ARG A 373 -3.58 -21.14 0.31
N LYS A 374 -3.04 -21.31 1.52
CA LYS A 374 -3.86 -21.37 2.73
C LYS A 374 -4.62 -20.06 2.99
N ALA A 375 -3.95 -18.93 2.82
CA ALA A 375 -4.59 -17.60 2.94
C ALA A 375 -5.71 -17.40 1.90
N TYR A 376 -5.46 -17.81 0.66
CA TYR A 376 -6.45 -17.79 -0.41
C TYR A 376 -7.68 -18.65 -0.11
N GLU A 377 -7.48 -19.90 0.34
CA GLU A 377 -8.58 -20.81 0.70
C GLU A 377 -9.47 -20.23 1.81
N ILE A 378 -8.86 -19.61 2.84
CA ILE A 378 -9.61 -18.96 3.91
C ILE A 378 -10.41 -17.77 3.37
N ALA A 379 -9.78 -16.88 2.59
CA ALA A 379 -10.45 -15.70 2.04
C ALA A 379 -11.59 -16.05 1.09
N LYS A 380 -11.42 -17.08 0.25
CA LYS A 380 -12.41 -17.50 -0.76
C LYS A 380 -13.74 -17.94 -0.13
N THR A 381 -13.69 -18.53 1.07
CA THR A 381 -14.88 -19.00 1.80
C THR A 381 -15.37 -18.01 2.86
N SER A 382 -14.71 -16.89 3.05
CA SER A 382 -15.04 -15.90 4.07
C SER A 382 -16.30 -15.10 3.72
N ALA A 383 -17.31 -15.16 4.60
CA ALA A 383 -18.48 -14.30 4.54
C ALA A 383 -18.10 -12.81 4.68
N PHE A 384 -17.15 -12.50 5.58
CA PHE A 384 -16.64 -11.14 5.77
C PHE A 384 -16.09 -10.55 4.47
N ILE A 385 -15.26 -11.29 3.74
CA ILE A 385 -14.71 -10.82 2.46
C ILE A 385 -15.82 -10.67 1.41
N GLN A 386 -16.79 -11.60 1.35
CA GLN A 386 -17.92 -11.53 0.42
C GLN A 386 -18.80 -10.29 0.65
N GLU A 387 -19.01 -9.91 1.89
CA GLU A 387 -19.82 -8.73 2.28
C GLU A 387 -19.08 -7.40 2.04
N ASN A 388 -17.76 -7.39 2.13
CA ASN A 388 -16.96 -6.17 2.13
C ASN A 388 -16.23 -5.85 0.83
N LEU A 389 -16.15 -6.78 -0.11
CA LEU A 389 -15.58 -6.53 -1.44
C LEU A 389 -16.56 -6.89 -2.55
N PRO A 390 -16.73 -6.06 -3.59
CA PRO A 390 -17.50 -6.37 -4.78
C PRO A 390 -17.07 -7.69 -5.41
N GLU A 391 -18.02 -8.43 -5.95
CA GLU A 391 -17.77 -9.74 -6.58
C GLU A 391 -16.73 -9.65 -7.71
N GLU A 392 -16.80 -8.62 -8.52
CA GLU A 392 -15.87 -8.43 -9.63
C GLU A 392 -14.44 -8.25 -9.17
N ILE A 393 -14.21 -7.45 -8.10
CA ILE A 393 -12.88 -7.30 -7.49
C ILE A 393 -12.39 -8.64 -6.95
N ARG A 394 -13.25 -9.39 -6.21
CA ARG A 394 -12.87 -10.69 -5.66
C ARG A 394 -12.51 -11.69 -6.76
N ARG A 395 -13.33 -11.75 -7.81
CA ARG A 395 -13.09 -12.65 -8.96
C ARG A 395 -11.75 -12.35 -9.63
N ASN A 396 -11.49 -11.10 -9.99
CA ASN A 396 -10.25 -10.68 -10.66
C ASN A 396 -9.02 -10.93 -9.77
N PHE A 397 -9.14 -10.63 -8.47
CA PHE A 397 -8.07 -10.88 -7.51
C PHE A 397 -7.77 -12.38 -7.37
N TYR A 398 -8.80 -13.20 -7.18
CA TYR A 398 -8.64 -14.65 -7.00
C TYR A 398 -8.10 -15.34 -8.26
N GLN A 399 -8.54 -14.96 -9.45
CA GLN A 399 -7.99 -15.47 -10.70
C GLN A 399 -6.48 -15.20 -10.80
N ASN A 400 -6.03 -14.02 -10.37
CA ASN A 400 -4.60 -13.70 -10.33
C ASN A 400 -3.84 -14.59 -9.34
N ILE A 401 -4.38 -14.82 -8.14
CA ILE A 401 -3.80 -15.73 -7.16
C ILE A 401 -3.75 -17.17 -7.69
N GLU A 402 -4.82 -17.65 -8.34
CA GLU A 402 -4.89 -18.99 -8.94
C GLU A 402 -3.84 -19.17 -10.04
N LYS A 403 -3.68 -18.19 -10.93
CA LYS A 403 -2.63 -18.19 -11.97
C LYS A 403 -1.23 -18.28 -11.34
N GLN A 404 -0.98 -17.48 -10.31
CA GLN A 404 0.29 -17.46 -9.60
C GLN A 404 0.59 -18.81 -8.91
N LEU A 405 -0.41 -19.38 -8.22
CA LEU A 405 -0.29 -20.68 -7.56
C LEU A 405 -0.04 -21.82 -8.56
N ALA A 406 -0.72 -21.81 -9.70
CA ALA A 406 -0.54 -22.81 -10.75
C ALA A 406 0.90 -22.77 -11.31
N LEU A 407 1.45 -21.60 -11.55
CA LEU A 407 2.85 -21.44 -11.99
C LEU A 407 3.83 -21.88 -10.90
N TYR A 408 3.57 -21.53 -9.65
CA TYR A 408 4.41 -21.91 -8.52
C TYR A 408 4.43 -23.44 -8.33
N ASP A 409 3.28 -24.12 -8.46
CA ASP A 409 3.17 -25.57 -8.25
C ASP A 409 4.06 -26.35 -9.21
N VAL A 410 4.14 -25.95 -10.47
CA VAL A 410 4.96 -26.63 -11.50
C VAL A 410 6.43 -26.21 -11.54
N ALA A 411 6.80 -25.16 -10.81
CA ALA A 411 8.19 -24.71 -10.75
C ALA A 411 9.06 -25.74 -10.04
N GLU A 412 10.15 -26.19 -10.68
CA GLU A 412 11.10 -27.14 -10.10
C GLU A 412 11.91 -26.51 -8.96
N ASP A 413 12.42 -25.28 -9.17
CA ASP A 413 13.11 -24.48 -8.16
C ASP A 413 12.22 -23.33 -7.70
N LYS A 414 11.70 -23.44 -6.49
CA LYS A 414 10.78 -22.46 -5.88
C LYS A 414 11.47 -21.12 -5.60
N ALA A 415 12.74 -21.13 -5.20
CA ALA A 415 13.49 -19.91 -4.93
C ALA A 415 13.81 -19.15 -6.23
N LEU A 416 14.20 -19.86 -7.26
CA LEU A 416 14.42 -19.29 -8.60
C LEU A 416 13.11 -18.74 -9.17
N PHE A 417 11.99 -19.45 -8.99
CA PHE A 417 10.66 -18.95 -9.40
C PHE A 417 10.35 -17.61 -8.73
N GLU A 418 10.49 -17.51 -7.39
CA GLU A 418 10.22 -16.28 -6.67
C GLU A 418 11.09 -15.12 -7.19
N GLU A 419 12.36 -15.40 -7.48
CA GLU A 419 13.28 -14.42 -8.05
C GLU A 419 12.85 -13.95 -9.45
N GLN A 420 12.62 -14.88 -10.35
CA GLN A 420 12.24 -14.57 -11.74
C GLN A 420 10.88 -13.87 -11.83
N GLN A 421 9.94 -14.25 -10.96
CA GLN A 421 8.59 -13.73 -10.99
C GLN A 421 8.46 -12.36 -10.33
N TYR A 422 9.19 -12.11 -9.23
CA TYR A 422 8.94 -10.94 -8.40
C TYR A 422 10.08 -9.93 -8.32
N PHE A 423 11.34 -10.34 -8.50
CA PHE A 423 12.46 -9.42 -8.28
C PHE A 423 12.43 -8.21 -9.21
N LEU A 424 12.06 -8.38 -10.48
CA LEU A 424 11.98 -7.28 -11.45
C LEU A 424 10.61 -6.59 -11.49
N SER A 425 9.56 -7.21 -10.97
CA SER A 425 8.21 -6.63 -10.99
C SER A 425 7.95 -5.80 -9.74
N GLU A 426 8.41 -6.24 -8.59
CA GLU A 426 8.24 -5.60 -7.31
C GLU A 426 9.50 -4.84 -6.88
#